data_f60dffe67068d8294f86df76bdf34987
#
_entry.id   f60dffe67068d8294f86df76bdf34987
#
_cell.length_a   1.000
_cell.length_b   1.000
_cell.length_c   1.000
_cell.angle_alpha   90.00
_cell.angle_beta   90.00
_cell.angle_gamma   90.00
#
_symmetry.space_group_name_H-M   'P 1'
#
loop_
_entity.id
_entity.type
_entity.pdbx_description
1 polymer ?
#
loop_
_entity_poly.entity_id
_entity_poly.type
_entity_poly.pdbx_seq_one_letter_code
_entity_poly.pdbx_strand_id
1 'polypeptide(L)'
;MPEIHPQPVSPIRSVRPAVLADEADLGELDRSTWSTLHAVMPKQQPPYAPFFDDRHRPEEFLVAEAEDAAGEVSIAGYIRQVPPTPMACNAHVRQIQGLAVADWARGRGVARTLLRAACEAARSDGANRMTLRVLGHNAPARALYESEGFVVEGVLPGEFFVGGRYVDDVQMGRSLAP
;
A
#
# COMPACT_ATOMS: atom_id res chain seq x y z
N MET A 1 10.97 -6.19 39.05
CA MET A 1 10.85 -5.91 37.59
C MET A 1 9.40 -6.16 37.21
N PRO A 2 8.59 -5.20 36.84
CA PRO A 2 7.26 -5.49 36.32
C PRO A 2 7.37 -6.16 34.97
N GLU A 3 6.78 -7.32 34.82
CA GLU A 3 6.61 -8.01 33.54
C GLU A 3 5.74 -7.13 32.65
N ILE A 4 6.33 -6.65 31.55
CA ILE A 4 5.60 -5.97 30.48
C ILE A 4 4.85 -7.08 29.74
N HIS A 5 3.61 -7.31 30.12
CA HIS A 5 2.72 -8.13 29.30
C HIS A 5 2.52 -7.38 27.97
N PRO A 6 2.79 -8.01 26.81
CA PRO A 6 2.44 -7.41 25.54
C PRO A 6 0.93 -7.16 25.54
N GLN A 7 0.54 -5.89 25.36
CA GLN A 7 -0.86 -5.52 25.20
C GLN A 7 -1.45 -6.32 24.04
N PRO A 8 -2.65 -6.87 24.18
CA PRO A 8 -3.29 -7.58 23.09
C PRO A 8 -3.41 -6.63 21.88
N VAL A 9 -2.84 -7.06 20.77
CA VAL A 9 -2.88 -6.30 19.52
C VAL A 9 -4.34 -6.19 19.10
N SER A 10 -4.91 -4.98 19.16
CA SER A 10 -6.30 -4.76 18.77
C SER A 10 -6.49 -5.19 17.31
N PRO A 11 -7.51 -5.99 17.01
CA PRO A 11 -7.70 -6.54 15.67
C PRO A 11 -8.02 -5.44 14.66
N ILE A 12 -7.72 -5.70 13.39
CA ILE A 12 -8.24 -4.90 12.28
C ILE A 12 -9.75 -5.03 12.32
N ARG A 13 -10.45 -3.89 12.40
CA ARG A 13 -11.91 -3.84 12.50
C ARG A 13 -12.60 -4.09 11.18
N SER A 14 -12.09 -3.43 10.13
CA SER A 14 -12.67 -3.52 8.79
C SER A 14 -11.67 -3.18 7.70
N VAL A 15 -11.94 -3.66 6.49
CA VAL A 15 -11.36 -3.15 5.25
C VAL A 15 -12.53 -2.72 4.37
N ARG A 16 -12.50 -1.49 3.88
CA ARG A 16 -13.57 -0.91 3.07
C ARG A 16 -13.03 -0.03 1.95
N PRO A 17 -13.79 0.23 0.90
CA PRO A 17 -13.46 1.29 -0.05
C PRO A 17 -13.31 2.64 0.66
N ALA A 18 -12.39 3.47 0.17
CA ALA A 18 -12.25 4.83 0.63
C ALA A 18 -13.42 5.69 0.14
N VAL A 19 -13.71 6.75 0.88
CA VAL A 19 -14.71 7.78 0.53
C VAL A 19 -14.07 9.17 0.62
N LEU A 20 -14.69 10.18 0.02
CA LEU A 20 -14.16 11.55 0.04
C LEU A 20 -13.93 12.09 1.46
N ALA A 21 -14.71 11.64 2.43
CA ALA A 21 -14.53 12.03 3.82
C ALA A 21 -13.20 11.57 4.45
N ASP A 22 -12.54 10.58 3.85
CA ASP A 22 -11.25 10.06 4.31
C ASP A 22 -10.05 10.95 3.87
N GLU A 23 -10.29 11.99 3.07
CA GLU A 23 -9.28 12.87 2.45
C GLU A 23 -8.22 13.34 3.44
N ALA A 24 -8.65 13.89 4.58
CA ALA A 24 -7.75 14.47 5.56
C ALA A 24 -6.86 13.42 6.23
N ASP A 25 -7.47 12.31 6.62
CA ASP A 25 -6.79 11.21 7.32
C ASP A 25 -5.80 10.50 6.39
N LEU A 26 -6.18 10.27 5.15
CA LEU A 26 -5.30 9.64 4.15
C LEU A 26 -4.14 10.57 3.76
N GLY A 27 -4.39 11.86 3.61
CA GLY A 27 -3.34 12.83 3.34
C GLY A 27 -2.33 12.93 4.48
N GLU A 28 -2.78 12.90 5.73
CA GLU A 28 -1.90 12.87 6.90
C GLU A 28 -1.12 11.56 6.98
N LEU A 29 -1.79 10.42 6.77
CA LEU A 29 -1.14 9.11 6.75
C LEU A 29 -0.03 9.05 5.71
N ASP A 30 -0.28 9.51 4.48
CA ASP A 30 0.68 9.50 3.39
C ASP A 30 1.92 10.36 3.73
N ARG A 31 1.71 11.57 4.26
CA ARG A 31 2.81 12.47 4.65
C ARG A 31 3.60 11.95 5.84
N SER A 32 2.94 11.39 6.85
CA SER A 32 3.59 10.91 8.08
C SER A 32 4.42 9.64 7.84
N THR A 33 4.02 8.81 6.88
CA THR A 33 4.74 7.58 6.54
C THR A 33 5.78 7.76 5.45
N TRP A 34 5.93 8.96 4.87
CA TRP A 34 6.90 9.21 3.82
C TRP A 34 8.31 8.83 4.23
N SER A 35 9.01 8.09 3.37
CA SER A 35 10.39 7.65 3.59
C SER A 35 11.09 7.34 2.27
N THR A 36 12.39 7.57 2.19
CA THR A 36 13.23 7.14 1.05
C THR A 36 13.29 5.63 0.87
N LEU A 37 12.78 4.87 1.82
CA LEU A 37 12.65 3.41 1.71
C LEU A 37 11.66 3.01 0.61
N HIS A 38 10.62 3.81 0.37
CA HIS A 38 9.54 3.47 -0.58
C HIS A 38 9.16 4.61 -1.53
N ALA A 39 9.46 5.86 -1.20
CA ALA A 39 9.04 7.00 -1.99
C ALA A 39 10.13 7.45 -2.98
N VAL A 40 9.74 7.61 -4.24
CA VAL A 40 10.60 8.19 -5.28
C VAL A 40 10.40 9.70 -5.43
N MET A 41 9.23 10.20 -5.02
CA MET A 41 8.93 11.63 -4.99
C MET A 41 9.41 12.27 -3.70
N PRO A 42 9.84 13.53 -3.71
CA PRO A 42 10.25 14.22 -2.50
C PRO A 42 9.08 14.36 -1.52
N LYS A 43 9.42 14.47 -0.23
CA LYS A 43 8.42 14.75 0.81
C LYS A 43 7.67 16.04 0.50
N GLN A 44 6.35 15.97 0.53
CA GLN A 44 5.49 17.14 0.29
C GLN A 44 5.77 18.24 1.32
N GLN A 45 5.71 19.48 0.84
CA GLN A 45 5.84 20.71 1.65
C GLN A 45 4.53 21.51 1.57
N PRO A 46 4.18 22.26 2.62
CA PRO A 46 2.99 23.13 2.56
C PRO A 46 3.13 24.22 1.49
N PRO A 47 2.03 24.65 0.84
CA PRO A 47 0.67 24.12 1.00
C PRO A 47 0.51 22.74 0.38
N TYR A 48 -0.13 21.81 1.12
CA TYR A 48 -0.28 20.43 0.65
C TYR A 48 -1.32 20.32 -0.45
N ALA A 49 -1.00 19.55 -1.49
CA ALA A 49 -1.98 19.14 -2.48
C ALA A 49 -3.02 18.20 -1.86
N PRO A 50 -4.25 18.18 -2.37
CA PRO A 50 -5.26 17.18 -1.97
C PRO A 50 -4.73 15.76 -2.16
N PHE A 51 -5.16 14.83 -1.31
CA PHE A 51 -4.85 13.40 -1.47
C PHE A 51 -5.62 12.81 -2.64
N PHE A 52 -6.91 13.16 -2.77
CA PHE A 52 -7.74 12.78 -3.90
C PHE A 52 -7.74 13.88 -4.97
N ASP A 53 -7.63 13.47 -6.22
CA ASP A 53 -7.69 14.31 -7.42
C ASP A 53 -8.21 13.49 -8.61
N ASP A 54 -8.16 14.04 -9.81
CA ASP A 54 -8.61 13.35 -11.04
C ASP A 54 -7.82 12.07 -11.35
N ARG A 55 -6.63 11.91 -10.77
CA ARG A 55 -5.75 10.74 -10.95
C ARG A 55 -5.75 9.79 -9.75
N HIS A 56 -6.26 10.23 -8.63
CA HIS A 56 -6.30 9.48 -7.36
C HIS A 56 -7.72 9.55 -6.81
N ARG A 57 -8.59 8.70 -7.32
CA ARG A 57 -10.01 8.71 -6.96
C ARG A 57 -10.27 7.77 -5.79
N PRO A 58 -11.22 8.10 -4.88
CA PRO A 58 -11.51 7.29 -3.70
C PRO A 58 -11.76 5.82 -4.01
N GLU A 59 -12.47 5.51 -5.09
CA GLU A 59 -12.80 4.14 -5.50
C GLU A 59 -11.59 3.27 -5.88
N GLU A 60 -10.42 3.86 -6.06
CA GLU A 60 -9.17 3.14 -6.33
C GLU A 60 -8.49 2.65 -5.06
N PHE A 61 -8.99 3.08 -3.89
CA PHE A 61 -8.38 2.81 -2.60
C PHE A 61 -9.24 1.91 -1.71
N LEU A 62 -8.57 1.02 -0.98
CA LEU A 62 -9.13 0.35 0.19
C LEU A 62 -8.43 0.89 1.43
N VAL A 63 -9.18 1.11 2.50
CA VAL A 63 -8.67 1.53 3.81
C VAL A 63 -8.91 0.43 4.83
N ALA A 64 -7.94 0.23 5.72
CA ALA A 64 -8.07 -0.64 6.88
C ALA A 64 -8.29 0.22 8.13
N GLU A 65 -9.29 -0.12 8.91
CA GLU A 65 -9.61 0.53 10.19
C GLU A 65 -9.21 -0.38 11.35
N ALA A 66 -8.60 0.20 12.37
CA ALA A 66 -8.22 -0.51 13.59
C ALA A 66 -8.35 0.43 14.80
N GLU A 67 -8.42 -0.15 16.00
CA GLU A 67 -8.35 0.63 17.23
C GLU A 67 -6.90 1.09 17.47
N ASP A 68 -6.76 2.37 17.77
CA ASP A 68 -5.50 2.94 18.23
C ASP A 68 -5.28 2.70 19.74
N ALA A 69 -4.22 3.27 20.29
CA ALA A 69 -3.89 3.12 21.73
C ALA A 69 -4.92 3.78 22.67
N ALA A 70 -5.73 4.71 22.16
CA ALA A 70 -6.81 5.34 22.91
C ALA A 70 -8.14 4.58 22.82
N GLY A 71 -8.21 3.50 22.02
CA GLY A 71 -9.43 2.74 21.75
C GLY A 71 -10.33 3.39 20.69
N GLU A 72 -9.83 4.40 20.00
CA GLU A 72 -10.52 5.07 18.89
C GLU A 72 -10.30 4.30 17.59
N VAL A 73 -11.36 4.16 16.80
CA VAL A 73 -11.26 3.55 15.47
C VAL A 73 -10.73 4.57 14.49
N SER A 74 -9.56 4.30 13.94
CA SER A 74 -8.86 5.17 13.01
C SER A 74 -8.38 4.41 11.79
N ILE A 75 -8.08 5.13 10.69
CA ILE A 75 -7.47 4.54 9.50
C ILE A 75 -6.04 4.10 9.83
N ALA A 76 -5.83 2.79 9.79
CA ALA A 76 -4.54 2.15 10.09
C ALA A 76 -3.64 2.03 8.86
N GLY A 77 -4.22 2.11 7.67
CA GLY A 77 -3.49 2.01 6.41
C GLY A 77 -4.41 2.06 5.20
N TYR A 78 -3.80 2.19 4.04
CA TYR A 78 -4.49 2.13 2.75
C TYR A 78 -3.71 1.32 1.72
N ILE A 79 -4.40 0.85 0.70
CA ILE A 79 -3.82 0.31 -0.53
C ILE A 79 -4.56 0.87 -1.74
N ARG A 80 -3.81 1.24 -2.78
CA ARG A 80 -4.35 1.67 -4.06
C ARG A 80 -4.08 0.63 -5.13
N GLN A 81 -5.11 0.28 -5.89
CA GLN A 81 -4.97 -0.56 -7.07
C GLN A 81 -5.71 0.02 -8.26
N VAL A 82 -5.09 -0.04 -9.42
CA VAL A 82 -5.62 0.52 -10.68
C VAL A 82 -5.29 -0.39 -11.86
N PRO A 83 -5.99 -0.25 -12.99
CA PRO A 83 -5.49 -0.78 -14.26
C PRO A 83 -4.13 -0.13 -14.59
N PRO A 84 -3.09 -0.88 -14.98
CA PRO A 84 -1.77 -0.32 -15.29
C PRO A 84 -1.78 0.54 -16.55
N THR A 85 -2.71 0.28 -17.45
CA THR A 85 -2.94 1.03 -18.70
C THR A 85 -4.42 1.10 -19.01
N PRO A 86 -4.89 2.07 -19.82
CA PRO A 86 -6.28 2.14 -20.26
C PRO A 86 -6.63 1.19 -21.41
N MET A 87 -5.70 0.33 -21.83
CA MET A 87 -5.88 -0.55 -22.98
C MET A 87 -6.74 -1.76 -22.66
N ALA A 88 -7.72 -2.08 -23.50
CA ALA A 88 -8.60 -3.23 -23.31
C ALA A 88 -7.85 -4.57 -23.30
N CYS A 89 -6.77 -4.71 -24.05
CA CYS A 89 -5.93 -5.92 -24.07
C CYS A 89 -5.17 -6.18 -22.75
N ASN A 90 -5.14 -5.20 -21.86
CA ASN A 90 -4.50 -5.25 -20.55
C ASN A 90 -5.52 -5.20 -19.39
N ALA A 91 -6.82 -5.25 -19.68
CA ALA A 91 -7.90 -5.11 -18.70
C ALA A 91 -7.90 -6.22 -17.62
N HIS A 92 -7.27 -7.36 -17.88
CA HIS A 92 -7.15 -8.48 -16.96
C HIS A 92 -6.08 -8.28 -15.88
N VAL A 93 -5.34 -7.17 -15.92
CA VAL A 93 -4.28 -6.85 -14.97
C VAL A 93 -4.72 -5.71 -14.04
N ARG A 94 -4.38 -5.83 -12.75
CA ARG A 94 -4.39 -4.71 -11.80
C ARG A 94 -2.98 -4.48 -11.29
N GLN A 95 -2.69 -3.24 -10.94
CA GLN A 95 -1.40 -2.83 -10.38
C GLN A 95 -1.60 -2.12 -9.06
N ILE A 96 -0.84 -2.53 -8.06
CA ILE A 96 -0.74 -1.81 -6.80
C ILE A 96 0.19 -0.62 -7.01
N GLN A 97 -0.33 0.59 -6.74
CA GLN A 97 0.39 1.85 -6.89
C GLN A 97 0.50 2.65 -5.59
N GLY A 98 0.19 2.06 -4.47
CA GLY A 98 0.36 2.65 -3.16
C GLY A 98 -0.04 1.67 -2.08
N LEU A 99 0.73 1.64 -1.01
CA LEU A 99 0.46 0.87 0.21
C LEU A 99 1.18 1.59 1.36
N ALA A 100 0.42 2.06 2.32
CA ALA A 100 0.95 2.69 3.52
C ALA A 100 0.24 2.18 4.77
N VAL A 101 1.00 2.07 5.85
CA VAL A 101 0.49 1.65 7.17
C VAL A 101 0.99 2.66 8.20
N ALA A 102 0.06 3.18 9.02
CA ALA A 102 0.38 4.09 10.11
C ALA A 102 1.40 3.45 11.07
N ASP A 103 2.32 4.25 11.58
CA ASP A 103 3.39 3.76 12.45
C ASP A 103 2.84 3.01 13.68
N TRP A 104 1.77 3.53 14.28
CA TRP A 104 1.11 2.92 15.43
C TRP A 104 0.46 1.55 15.12
N ALA A 105 0.16 1.27 13.84
CA ALA A 105 -0.49 0.05 13.38
C ALA A 105 0.48 -0.98 12.77
N ARG A 106 1.76 -0.67 12.72
CA ARG A 106 2.78 -1.59 12.19
C ARG A 106 2.89 -2.86 13.04
N GLY A 107 3.28 -3.96 12.39
CA GLY A 107 3.41 -5.26 13.05
C GLY A 107 2.09 -5.97 13.37
N ARG A 108 0.94 -5.38 12.99
CA ARG A 108 -0.41 -5.94 13.23
C ARG A 108 -1.01 -6.65 12.02
N GLY A 109 -0.23 -6.84 10.94
CA GLY A 109 -0.71 -7.50 9.73
C GLY A 109 -1.57 -6.63 8.81
N VAL A 110 -1.64 -5.31 9.03
CA VAL A 110 -2.47 -4.36 8.25
C VAL A 110 -2.10 -4.41 6.76
N ALA A 111 -0.81 -4.33 6.42
CA ALA A 111 -0.36 -4.37 5.03
C ALA A 111 -0.77 -5.68 4.33
N ARG A 112 -0.62 -6.82 5.02
CA ARG A 112 -1.01 -8.13 4.49
C ARG A 112 -2.51 -8.23 4.27
N THR A 113 -3.30 -7.74 5.22
CA THR A 113 -4.76 -7.73 5.10
C THR A 113 -5.23 -6.87 3.94
N LEU A 114 -4.66 -5.66 3.78
CA LEU A 114 -4.94 -4.77 2.66
C LEU A 114 -4.55 -5.41 1.32
N LEU A 115 -3.37 -6.03 1.25
CA LEU A 115 -2.89 -6.68 0.04
C LEU A 115 -3.81 -7.82 -0.40
N ARG A 116 -4.24 -8.66 0.54
CA ARG A 116 -5.20 -9.75 0.28
C ARG A 116 -6.55 -9.21 -0.16
N ALA A 117 -7.06 -8.18 0.49
CA ALA A 117 -8.31 -7.52 0.13
C ALA A 117 -8.25 -6.91 -1.28
N ALA A 118 -7.13 -6.27 -1.65
CA ALA A 118 -6.94 -5.73 -2.99
C ALA A 118 -6.90 -6.83 -4.06
N CYS A 119 -6.23 -7.96 -3.79
CA CYS A 119 -6.21 -9.10 -4.69
C CYS A 119 -7.60 -9.71 -4.87
N GLU A 120 -8.39 -9.81 -3.79
CA GLU A 120 -9.76 -10.32 -3.85
C GLU A 120 -10.69 -9.37 -4.61
N ALA A 121 -10.61 -8.07 -4.36
CA ALA A 121 -11.37 -7.06 -5.10
C ALA A 121 -11.02 -7.11 -6.61
N ALA A 122 -9.74 -7.18 -6.95
CA ALA A 122 -9.30 -7.29 -8.33
C ALA A 122 -9.84 -8.55 -9.02
N ARG A 123 -9.83 -9.69 -8.31
CA ARG A 123 -10.39 -10.95 -8.82
C ARG A 123 -11.90 -10.84 -9.04
N SER A 124 -12.62 -10.23 -8.12
CA SER A 124 -14.06 -9.99 -8.23
C SER A 124 -14.41 -9.08 -9.40
N ASP A 125 -13.52 -8.16 -9.76
CA ASP A 125 -13.64 -7.29 -10.93
C ASP A 125 -13.20 -7.97 -12.25
N GLY A 126 -12.87 -9.26 -12.21
CA GLY A 126 -12.50 -10.03 -13.38
C GLY A 126 -11.01 -10.00 -13.75
N ALA A 127 -10.17 -9.40 -12.92
CA ALA A 127 -8.72 -9.47 -13.13
C ALA A 127 -8.18 -10.86 -12.76
N ASN A 128 -7.21 -11.34 -13.52
CA ASN A 128 -6.54 -12.61 -13.25
C ASN A 128 -5.05 -12.46 -12.92
N ARG A 129 -4.58 -11.22 -12.82
CA ARG A 129 -3.19 -10.88 -12.53
C ARG A 129 -3.06 -9.61 -11.72
N MET A 130 -2.21 -9.62 -10.70
CA MET A 130 -1.81 -8.44 -9.92
C MET A 130 -0.32 -8.19 -10.08
N THR A 131 0.06 -6.93 -10.30
CA THR A 131 1.46 -6.50 -10.42
C THR A 131 1.74 -5.36 -9.45
N LEU A 132 3.02 -5.10 -9.20
CA LEU A 132 3.49 -3.97 -8.43
C LEU A 132 4.94 -3.62 -8.80
N ARG A 133 5.37 -2.45 -8.36
CA ARG A 133 6.78 -2.03 -8.39
C ARG A 133 7.23 -1.71 -6.97
N VAL A 134 8.45 -2.09 -6.65
CA VAL A 134 9.03 -1.88 -5.31
C VAL A 134 10.50 -1.51 -5.46
N LEU A 135 10.97 -0.56 -4.65
CA LEU A 135 12.39 -0.20 -4.65
C LEU A 135 13.23 -1.38 -4.16
N GLY A 136 14.33 -1.66 -4.85
CA GLY A 136 15.16 -2.84 -4.59
C GLY A 136 15.68 -2.95 -3.16
N HIS A 137 15.90 -1.80 -2.50
CA HIS A 137 16.36 -1.75 -1.10
C HIS A 137 15.23 -1.86 -0.07
N ASN A 138 13.97 -1.87 -0.49
CA ASN A 138 12.83 -2.02 0.42
C ASN A 138 12.62 -3.50 0.78
N ALA A 139 13.51 -4.03 1.60
CA ALA A 139 13.49 -5.44 2.00
C ALA A 139 12.21 -5.84 2.73
N PRO A 140 11.63 -5.06 3.65
CA PRO A 140 10.38 -5.43 4.32
C PRO A 140 9.20 -5.57 3.36
N ALA A 141 9.04 -4.65 2.41
CA ALA A 141 7.96 -4.73 1.43
C ALA A 141 8.15 -5.93 0.48
N ARG A 142 9.37 -6.15 0.00
CA ARG A 142 9.67 -7.31 -0.85
C ARG A 142 9.35 -8.63 -0.14
N ALA A 143 9.76 -8.77 1.12
CA ALA A 143 9.48 -9.96 1.91
C ALA A 143 7.96 -10.18 2.10
N LEU A 144 7.20 -9.11 2.32
CA LEU A 144 5.73 -9.18 2.38
C LEU A 144 5.16 -9.69 1.06
N TYR A 145 5.54 -9.09 -0.07
CA TYR A 145 5.02 -9.48 -1.38
C TYR A 145 5.38 -10.92 -1.73
N GLU A 146 6.63 -11.34 -1.50
CA GLU A 146 7.07 -12.73 -1.70
C GLU A 146 6.26 -13.71 -0.86
N SER A 147 6.00 -13.39 0.41
CA SER A 147 5.18 -14.22 1.31
C SER A 147 3.72 -14.34 0.88
N GLU A 148 3.23 -13.40 0.05
CA GLU A 148 1.88 -13.41 -0.51
C GLU A 148 1.86 -13.91 -1.97
N GLY A 149 2.93 -14.55 -2.43
CA GLY A 149 2.98 -15.24 -3.72
C GLY A 149 3.35 -14.36 -4.91
N PHE A 150 3.83 -13.14 -4.69
CA PHE A 150 4.42 -12.34 -5.76
C PHE A 150 5.83 -12.84 -6.06
N VAL A 151 6.19 -12.86 -7.32
CA VAL A 151 7.53 -13.20 -7.81
C VAL A 151 8.13 -12.03 -8.57
N VAL A 152 9.47 -11.94 -8.55
CA VAL A 152 10.19 -10.94 -9.35
C VAL A 152 10.06 -11.31 -10.83
N GLU A 153 9.61 -10.36 -11.63
CA GLU A 153 9.43 -10.51 -13.08
C GLU A 153 10.41 -9.66 -13.89
N GLY A 154 11.00 -8.65 -13.26
CA GLY A 154 12.00 -7.81 -13.88
C GLY A 154 12.66 -6.88 -12.87
N VAL A 155 13.85 -6.41 -13.24
CA VAL A 155 14.59 -5.42 -12.47
C VAL A 155 15.12 -4.38 -13.45
N LEU A 156 14.89 -3.10 -13.15
CA LEU A 156 15.51 -1.96 -13.82
C LEU A 156 16.65 -1.45 -12.93
N PRO A 157 17.91 -1.77 -13.25
CA PRO A 157 19.04 -1.44 -12.39
C PRO A 157 19.28 0.07 -12.33
N GLY A 158 19.41 0.62 -11.10
CA GLY A 158 19.73 2.02 -10.89
C GLY A 158 18.69 3.01 -11.46
N GLU A 159 17.45 2.59 -11.60
CA GLU A 159 16.39 3.38 -12.25
C GLU A 159 16.11 4.70 -11.54
N PHE A 160 16.21 4.73 -10.20
CA PHE A 160 15.94 5.93 -9.41
C PHE A 160 17.17 6.38 -8.64
N PHE A 161 17.30 7.70 -8.46
CA PHE A 161 18.28 8.29 -7.56
C PHE A 161 17.54 8.79 -6.30
N VAL A 162 17.64 8.04 -5.22
CA VAL A 162 16.89 8.28 -3.98
C VAL A 162 17.83 8.25 -2.78
N GLY A 163 17.74 9.25 -1.92
CA GLY A 163 18.56 9.30 -0.71
C GLY A 163 20.08 9.32 -1.00
N GLY A 164 20.50 9.95 -2.10
CA GLY A 164 21.90 10.08 -2.47
C GLY A 164 22.51 8.84 -3.15
N ARG A 165 21.70 7.88 -3.58
CA ARG A 165 22.16 6.66 -4.27
C ARG A 165 21.24 6.21 -5.37
N TYR A 166 21.78 5.47 -6.34
CA TYR A 166 20.99 4.78 -7.35
C TYR A 166 20.33 3.55 -6.74
N VAL A 167 19.06 3.35 -7.08
CA VAL A 167 18.21 2.28 -6.55
C VAL A 167 17.50 1.57 -7.68
N ASP A 168 17.48 0.25 -7.61
CA ASP A 168 16.77 -0.57 -8.59
C ASP A 168 15.26 -0.42 -8.42
N ASP A 169 14.54 -0.52 -9.53
CA ASP A 169 13.10 -0.70 -9.56
C ASP A 169 12.79 -2.17 -9.85
N VAL A 170 12.21 -2.85 -8.89
CA VAL A 170 11.88 -4.26 -8.97
C VAL A 170 10.40 -4.41 -9.32
N GLN A 171 10.13 -5.08 -10.43
CA GLN A 171 8.78 -5.41 -10.87
C GLN A 171 8.41 -6.80 -10.36
N MET A 172 7.26 -6.89 -9.71
CA MET A 172 6.75 -8.15 -9.17
C MET A 172 5.32 -8.39 -9.64
N GLY A 173 4.94 -9.66 -9.75
CA GLY A 173 3.58 -10.03 -10.13
C GLY A 173 3.17 -11.37 -9.56
N ARG A 174 1.84 -11.59 -9.52
CA ARG A 174 1.24 -12.87 -9.16
C ARG A 174 -0.02 -13.12 -9.97
N SER A 175 -0.31 -14.41 -10.21
CA SER A 175 -1.61 -14.85 -10.73
C SER A 175 -2.68 -14.67 -9.65
N LEU A 176 -3.87 -14.21 -10.08
CA LEU A 176 -5.10 -14.20 -9.30
C LEU A 176 -6.05 -15.31 -9.74
N ALA A 177 -5.69 -16.07 -10.79
CA ALA A 177 -6.46 -17.22 -11.20
C ALA A 177 -6.53 -18.27 -10.07
N PRO A 178 -7.63 -19.04 -9.97
CA PRO A 178 -7.77 -20.11 -8.99
C PRO A 178 -6.71 -21.20 -9.14
#